data_c1b943e4ff49d9dd7a786d41ab62feeb
#
_entry.id   c1b943e4ff49d9dd7a786d41ab62feeb
#
_cell.length_a   1.000
_cell.length_b   1.000
_cell.length_c   1.000
_cell.angle_alpha   90.00
_cell.angle_beta   90.00
_cell.angle_gamma   90.00
#
_symmetry.space_group_name_H-M   'P 1'
#
loop_
_entity.id
_entity.type
_entity.pdbx_description
1 polymer ?
#
loop_
_entity_poly.entity_id
_entity_poly.type
_entity_poly.pdbx_seq_one_letter_code
_entity_poly.pdbx_strand_id
1 'polypeptide(L)'
;MPQDLTPASSLALFCKVIDNYGDVGICWRLSRQLQQEHGIAVTLWIDDLASFRRICPEVATDLAEQRIAGVTVRHWRDQEGAFSASEVADIVIEFFACDIPEGYITAMVQCDPQPVWLNLEGLTAEAWVEGCHLLPSPHPRLPLTKYFFFPGFTSRTGGLLHEAALMQQRRQFQSDHTAQMTFLGGLGVSAAEAASLKVSLFCYPHAPVSALFDAWERGDRAVTCLVPEGVAIDAVTAFLESAPHAGAARTRGALTVRGIAIRRATGLRQAVVGLRPEFRAGRRFLRARAMGGKAVHLAHLPAG
;
A
#
# COMPACT_ATOMS: atom_id res chain seq x y z
N MET A 1 -10.71 -3.41 -28.82
CA MET A 1 -10.05 -4.73 -28.67
C MET A 1 -8.87 -4.50 -27.77
N PRO A 2 -8.75 -5.11 -26.59
CA PRO A 2 -7.50 -5.08 -25.87
C PRO A 2 -6.47 -5.75 -26.79
N GLN A 3 -5.38 -5.05 -27.10
CA GLN A 3 -4.22 -5.69 -27.73
C GLN A 3 -3.75 -6.75 -26.75
N ASP A 4 -3.71 -8.01 -27.17
CA ASP A 4 -3.08 -9.09 -26.44
C ASP A 4 -1.64 -8.66 -26.19
N LEU A 5 -1.32 -8.36 -24.93
CA LEU A 5 0.05 -8.17 -24.50
C LEU A 5 0.78 -9.45 -24.85
N THR A 6 1.69 -9.38 -25.78
CA THR A 6 2.51 -10.54 -26.17
C THR A 6 3.23 -11.06 -24.92
N PRO A 7 3.43 -12.40 -24.78
CA PRO A 7 4.00 -13.02 -23.57
C PRO A 7 5.44 -12.61 -23.21
N ALA A 8 5.96 -11.53 -23.73
CA ALA A 8 7.32 -11.02 -23.53
C ALA A 8 7.39 -9.51 -23.25
N SER A 9 6.25 -8.83 -22.94
CA SER A 9 6.30 -7.41 -22.62
C SER A 9 7.09 -7.16 -21.33
N SER A 10 7.96 -6.16 -21.36
CA SER A 10 8.75 -5.71 -20.22
C SER A 10 8.14 -4.44 -19.64
N LEU A 11 8.29 -4.25 -18.31
CA LEU A 11 7.77 -3.10 -17.60
C LEU A 11 8.78 -2.58 -16.59
N ALA A 12 9.07 -1.29 -16.64
CA ALA A 12 9.82 -0.58 -15.61
C ALA A 12 8.84 0.27 -14.78
N LEU A 13 8.82 0.05 -13.47
CA LEU A 13 8.04 0.82 -12.51
C LEU A 13 8.99 1.56 -11.57
N PHE A 14 8.94 2.89 -11.62
CA PHE A 14 9.74 3.77 -10.77
C PHE A 14 8.91 4.24 -9.57
N CYS A 15 9.45 4.04 -8.37
CA CYS A 15 8.83 4.37 -7.11
C CYS A 15 9.80 5.13 -6.23
N LYS A 16 9.51 6.41 -5.97
CA LYS A 16 10.17 7.20 -4.94
C LYS A 16 9.34 7.11 -3.67
N VAL A 17 9.97 6.71 -2.56
CA VAL A 17 9.27 6.49 -1.28
C VAL A 17 9.16 7.80 -0.53
N ILE A 18 7.96 8.39 -0.50
CA ILE A 18 7.66 9.64 0.20
C ILE A 18 6.76 9.37 1.41
N ASP A 19 5.74 8.53 1.26
CA ASP A 19 4.78 8.17 2.31
C ASP A 19 5.10 6.79 2.93
N ASN A 20 6.31 6.64 3.45
CA ASN A 20 6.79 5.43 4.12
C ASN A 20 6.49 4.14 3.32
N TYR A 21 5.46 3.39 3.75
CA TYR A 21 5.14 2.08 3.20
C TYR A 21 4.04 2.10 2.13
N GLY A 22 3.34 3.25 1.98
CA GLY A 22 2.21 3.38 1.05
C GLY A 22 2.66 3.20 -0.39
N ASP A 23 3.63 3.98 -0.79
CA ASP A 23 4.12 4.05 -2.16
C ASP A 23 4.73 2.73 -2.60
N VAL A 24 5.71 2.24 -1.83
CA VAL A 24 6.38 0.98 -2.15
C VAL A 24 5.44 -0.22 -2.04
N GLY A 25 4.47 -0.18 -1.12
CA GLY A 25 3.48 -1.25 -0.96
C GLY A 25 2.55 -1.39 -2.16
N ILE A 26 2.10 -0.27 -2.74
CA ILE A 26 1.26 -0.26 -3.94
C ILE A 26 2.08 -0.73 -5.14
N CYS A 27 3.27 -0.16 -5.34
CA CYS A 27 4.16 -0.52 -6.45
C CYS A 27 4.58 -2.00 -6.40
N TRP A 28 4.91 -2.52 -5.21
CA TRP A 28 5.25 -3.92 -5.01
C TRP A 28 4.08 -4.86 -5.32
N ARG A 29 2.87 -4.51 -4.86
CA ARG A 29 1.67 -5.29 -5.13
C ARG A 29 1.36 -5.34 -6.63
N LEU A 30 1.42 -4.19 -7.32
CA LEU A 30 1.23 -4.10 -8.77
C LEU A 30 2.28 -4.93 -9.53
N SER A 31 3.55 -4.77 -9.19
CA SER A 31 4.66 -5.49 -9.81
C SER A 31 4.48 -7.01 -9.73
N ARG A 32 4.11 -7.51 -8.54
CA ARG A 32 3.85 -8.93 -8.34
C ARG A 32 2.67 -9.44 -9.15
N GLN A 33 1.57 -8.68 -9.19
CA GLN A 33 0.39 -9.08 -9.95
C GLN A 33 0.71 -9.16 -11.45
N LEU A 34 1.35 -8.12 -12.01
CA LEU A 34 1.71 -8.09 -13.42
C LEU A 34 2.64 -9.25 -13.79
N GLN A 35 3.59 -9.55 -12.93
CA GLN A 35 4.50 -10.67 -13.16
C GLN A 35 3.79 -12.03 -13.04
N GLN A 36 3.03 -12.25 -11.96
CA GLN A 36 2.46 -13.57 -11.63
C GLN A 36 1.22 -13.93 -12.44
N GLU A 37 0.37 -12.94 -12.75
CA GLU A 37 -0.91 -13.18 -13.42
C GLU A 37 -0.85 -12.87 -14.91
N HIS A 38 0.07 -12.01 -15.35
CA HIS A 38 0.19 -11.58 -16.74
C HIS A 38 1.52 -11.94 -17.42
N GLY A 39 2.47 -12.52 -16.68
CA GLY A 39 3.76 -12.95 -17.24
C GLY A 39 4.66 -11.80 -17.69
N ILE A 40 4.37 -10.55 -17.30
CA ILE A 40 5.15 -9.37 -17.67
C ILE A 40 6.50 -9.41 -16.93
N ALA A 41 7.59 -9.16 -17.64
CA ALA A 41 8.92 -9.01 -17.04
C ALA A 41 9.02 -7.66 -16.34
N VAL A 42 8.81 -7.62 -15.02
CA VAL A 42 8.77 -6.37 -14.25
C VAL A 42 10.10 -6.06 -13.61
N THR A 43 10.60 -4.84 -13.82
CA THR A 43 11.69 -4.22 -13.05
C THR A 43 11.12 -3.10 -12.18
N LEU A 44 11.22 -3.25 -10.87
CA LEU A 44 10.79 -2.27 -9.88
C LEU A 44 12.00 -1.49 -9.37
N TRP A 45 12.03 -0.18 -9.65
CA TRP A 45 13.05 0.75 -9.20
C TRP A 45 12.59 1.45 -7.93
N ILE A 46 13.37 1.35 -6.85
CA ILE A 46 13.05 1.91 -5.54
C ILE A 46 14.25 2.64 -4.97
N ASP A 47 14.06 3.85 -4.47
CA ASP A 47 15.08 4.67 -3.83
C ASP A 47 15.34 4.28 -2.37
N ASP A 48 14.33 3.83 -1.62
CA ASP A 48 14.44 3.42 -0.22
C ASP A 48 14.18 1.92 -0.02
N LEU A 49 15.23 1.12 -0.21
CA LEU A 49 15.19 -0.32 0.06
C LEU A 49 15.01 -0.65 1.55
N ALA A 50 15.35 0.26 2.47
CA ALA A 50 15.17 0.03 3.90
C ALA A 50 13.69 0.04 4.28
N SER A 51 12.92 0.97 3.76
CA SER A 51 11.46 0.99 3.90
C SER A 51 10.83 -0.22 3.21
N PHE A 52 11.32 -0.60 2.03
CA PHE A 52 10.82 -1.79 1.34
C PHE A 52 11.06 -3.06 2.14
N ARG A 53 12.25 -3.26 2.71
CA ARG A 53 12.59 -4.43 3.54
C ARG A 53 11.64 -4.64 4.72
N ARG A 54 11.06 -3.57 5.26
CA ARG A 54 10.09 -3.68 6.36
C ARG A 54 8.80 -4.39 5.98
N ILE A 55 8.39 -4.31 4.71
CA ILE A 55 7.20 -5.01 4.19
C ILE A 55 7.54 -6.28 3.42
N CYS A 56 8.76 -6.37 2.88
CA CYS A 56 9.30 -7.52 2.16
C CYS A 56 10.67 -7.89 2.74
N PRO A 57 10.74 -8.76 3.76
CA PRO A 57 11.99 -9.06 4.48
C PRO A 57 13.09 -9.68 3.63
N GLU A 58 12.73 -10.23 2.48
CA GLU A 58 13.65 -10.82 1.50
C GLU A 58 14.53 -9.79 0.82
N VAL A 59 14.20 -8.50 0.93
CA VAL A 59 14.96 -7.40 0.32
C VAL A 59 16.32 -7.25 1.01
N ALA A 60 17.40 -7.38 0.24
CA ALA A 60 18.74 -6.99 0.65
C ALA A 60 18.97 -5.51 0.32
N THR A 61 19.35 -4.72 1.32
CA THR A 61 19.48 -3.25 1.17
C THR A 61 20.82 -2.80 0.59
N ASP A 62 21.78 -3.70 0.51
CA ASP A 62 23.14 -3.51 0.00
C ASP A 62 23.30 -3.89 -1.48
N LEU A 63 22.35 -4.63 -2.04
CA LEU A 63 22.38 -5.03 -3.45
C LEU A 63 21.81 -3.93 -4.36
N ALA A 64 22.50 -3.66 -5.46
CA ALA A 64 22.01 -2.77 -6.51
C ALA A 64 20.86 -3.39 -7.30
N GLU A 65 20.89 -4.71 -7.49
CA GLU A 65 19.84 -5.48 -8.16
C GLU A 65 19.62 -6.82 -7.46
N GLN A 66 18.37 -7.25 -7.40
CA GLN A 66 17.99 -8.54 -6.82
C GLN A 66 16.67 -9.03 -7.43
N ARG A 67 16.39 -10.33 -7.35
CA ARG A 67 15.13 -10.90 -7.85
C ARG A 67 14.32 -11.47 -6.71
N ILE A 68 13.09 -10.96 -6.52
CA ILE A 68 12.19 -11.35 -5.44
C ILE A 68 10.82 -11.68 -6.04
N ALA A 69 10.26 -12.84 -5.74
CA ALA A 69 8.96 -13.29 -6.24
C ALA A 69 8.77 -13.13 -7.77
N GLY A 70 9.85 -13.32 -8.54
CA GLY A 70 9.85 -13.17 -9.99
C GLY A 70 10.04 -11.73 -10.51
N VAL A 71 10.00 -10.72 -9.65
CA VAL A 71 10.21 -9.31 -9.98
C VAL A 71 11.68 -8.96 -9.81
N THR A 72 12.27 -8.27 -10.78
CA THR A 72 13.59 -7.64 -10.64
C THR A 72 13.43 -6.35 -9.83
N VAL A 73 14.14 -6.24 -8.72
CA VAL A 73 14.17 -5.05 -7.89
C VAL A 73 15.51 -4.38 -8.04
N ARG A 74 15.52 -3.11 -8.42
CA ARG A 74 16.71 -2.28 -8.56
C ARG A 74 16.69 -1.14 -7.54
N HIS A 75 17.84 -0.91 -6.92
CA HIS A 75 18.03 0.23 -6.07
C HIS A 75 18.20 1.48 -6.93
N TRP A 76 17.22 2.37 -6.91
CA TRP A 76 17.27 3.63 -7.63
C TRP A 76 18.09 4.66 -6.86
N ARG A 77 19.15 5.16 -7.50
CA ARG A 77 19.99 6.24 -6.97
C ARG A 77 19.81 7.45 -7.87
N ASP A 78 19.60 8.62 -7.31
CA ASP A 78 19.25 9.87 -8.02
C ASP A 78 20.22 10.29 -9.15
N GLN A 79 21.38 9.63 -9.28
CA GLN A 79 22.42 9.95 -10.27
C GLN A 79 22.75 8.76 -11.17
N GLU A 80 21.78 7.95 -11.50
CA GLU A 80 22.01 6.88 -12.45
C GLU A 80 22.25 7.44 -13.84
N GLY A 81 23.37 7.03 -14.42
CA GLY A 81 23.98 7.58 -15.61
C GLY A 81 23.20 7.40 -16.91
N ALA A 82 23.92 7.26 -18.03
CA ALA A 82 23.32 7.01 -19.34
C ALA A 82 22.74 5.60 -19.40
N PHE A 83 21.54 5.47 -19.94
CA PHE A 83 20.90 4.20 -20.29
C PHE A 83 20.96 3.99 -21.79
N SER A 84 21.05 2.75 -22.23
CA SER A 84 20.88 2.37 -23.62
C SER A 84 19.42 2.08 -23.95
N ALA A 85 19.04 2.15 -25.22
CA ALA A 85 17.68 1.79 -25.64
C ALA A 85 17.31 0.32 -25.29
N SER A 86 18.29 -0.58 -25.22
CA SER A 86 18.06 -1.99 -24.84
C SER A 86 17.75 -2.20 -23.35
N GLU A 87 17.96 -1.19 -22.51
CA GLU A 87 17.62 -1.21 -21.08
C GLU A 87 16.23 -0.61 -20.80
N VAL A 88 15.62 0.02 -21.80
CA VAL A 88 14.29 0.60 -21.70
C VAL A 88 13.24 -0.50 -21.86
N ALA A 89 12.29 -0.53 -20.93
CA ALA A 89 11.17 -1.45 -20.98
C ALA A 89 10.07 -0.97 -21.99
N ASP A 90 9.27 -1.90 -22.51
CA ASP A 90 8.14 -1.59 -23.41
C ASP A 90 7.08 -0.68 -22.76
N ILE A 91 6.93 -0.81 -21.44
CA ILE A 91 6.03 0.00 -20.62
C ILE A 91 6.85 0.64 -19.50
N VAL A 92 6.72 1.95 -19.35
CA VAL A 92 7.40 2.73 -18.31
C VAL A 92 6.34 3.40 -17.45
N ILE A 93 6.37 3.11 -16.16
CA ILE A 93 5.46 3.71 -15.17
C ILE A 93 6.28 4.52 -14.18
N GLU A 94 5.95 5.78 -14.01
CA GLU A 94 6.36 6.59 -12.87
C GLU A 94 5.21 6.68 -11.87
N PHE A 95 5.48 6.42 -10.59
CA PHE A 95 4.47 6.48 -9.55
C PHE A 95 4.50 7.85 -8.89
N PHE A 96 3.35 8.55 -8.91
CA PHE A 96 3.19 9.91 -8.40
C PHE A 96 4.16 10.93 -8.99
N ALA A 97 4.41 10.87 -10.31
CA ALA A 97 5.30 11.79 -11.01
C ALA A 97 6.68 11.90 -10.30
N CYS A 98 7.29 10.77 -9.99
CA CYS A 98 8.50 10.69 -9.18
C CYS A 98 9.78 11.16 -9.88
N ASP A 99 9.68 11.81 -11.04
CA ASP A 99 10.80 12.34 -11.84
C ASP A 99 11.86 11.26 -12.13
N ILE A 100 11.53 10.34 -13.04
CA ILE A 100 12.46 9.27 -13.46
C ILE A 100 13.75 9.83 -14.05
N PRO A 101 14.89 9.09 -14.00
CA PRO A 101 16.19 9.60 -14.45
C PRO A 101 16.16 10.19 -15.86
N GLU A 102 16.73 11.37 -16.06
CA GLU A 102 16.76 12.04 -17.38
C GLU A 102 17.46 11.20 -18.45
N GLY A 103 18.50 10.43 -18.06
CA GLY A 103 19.17 9.47 -18.92
C GLY A 103 18.22 8.37 -19.43
N TYR A 104 17.30 7.89 -18.57
CA TYR A 104 16.30 6.89 -18.96
C TYR A 104 15.29 7.49 -19.96
N ILE A 105 14.80 8.72 -19.71
CA ILE A 105 13.89 9.44 -20.63
C ILE A 105 14.58 9.65 -21.99
N THR A 106 15.86 10.03 -21.99
CA THR A 106 16.64 10.21 -23.21
C THR A 106 16.77 8.90 -23.99
N ALA A 107 16.99 7.78 -23.32
CA ALA A 107 17.05 6.46 -23.95
C ALA A 107 15.70 6.03 -24.54
N MET A 108 14.57 6.39 -23.91
CA MET A 108 13.23 6.12 -24.44
C MET A 108 13.00 6.73 -25.84
N VAL A 109 13.62 7.88 -26.15
CA VAL A 109 13.50 8.52 -27.46
C VAL A 109 14.13 7.67 -28.57
N GLN A 110 15.12 6.84 -28.23
CA GLN A 110 15.88 6.02 -29.18
C GLN A 110 15.25 4.65 -29.41
N CYS A 111 14.18 4.34 -28.72
CA CYS A 111 13.46 3.08 -28.89
C CYS A 111 12.54 3.14 -30.12
N ASP A 112 12.46 2.03 -30.85
CA ASP A 112 11.50 1.83 -31.94
C ASP A 112 10.87 0.43 -31.81
N PRO A 113 9.59 0.32 -31.43
CA PRO A 113 8.67 1.43 -31.06
C PRO A 113 9.03 2.11 -29.75
N GLN A 114 8.60 3.36 -29.59
CA GLN A 114 8.75 4.06 -28.31
C GLN A 114 7.90 3.38 -27.23
N PRO A 115 8.37 3.39 -25.96
CA PRO A 115 7.64 2.77 -24.85
C PRO A 115 6.34 3.52 -24.54
N VAL A 116 5.36 2.80 -24.00
CA VAL A 116 4.19 3.41 -23.39
C VAL A 116 4.60 4.01 -22.05
N TRP A 117 4.49 5.34 -21.90
CA TRP A 117 4.87 6.04 -20.68
C TRP A 117 3.63 6.49 -19.88
N LEU A 118 3.52 6.01 -18.67
CA LEU A 118 2.39 6.28 -17.76
C LEU A 118 2.87 6.98 -16.49
N ASN A 119 2.10 7.98 -16.05
CA ASN A 119 2.15 8.43 -14.67
C ASN A 119 1.00 7.78 -13.90
N LEU A 120 1.32 6.88 -12.98
CA LEU A 120 0.35 6.19 -12.15
C LEU A 120 0.07 7.00 -10.89
N GLU A 121 -1.18 7.43 -10.75
CA GLU A 121 -1.67 8.20 -9.62
C GLU A 121 -2.28 7.32 -8.52
N GLY A 122 -2.57 7.93 -7.37
CA GLY A 122 -3.24 7.26 -6.26
C GLY A 122 -4.71 6.96 -6.54
N LEU A 123 -5.22 5.92 -5.86
CA LEU A 123 -6.65 5.61 -5.88
C LEU A 123 -7.45 6.74 -5.25
N THR A 124 -8.44 7.26 -5.97
CA THR A 124 -9.34 8.30 -5.50
C THR A 124 -10.78 8.06 -5.94
N ALA A 125 -11.74 8.61 -5.19
CA ALA A 125 -13.15 8.64 -5.53
C ALA A 125 -13.63 10.04 -5.98
N GLU A 126 -12.68 10.96 -6.20
CA GLU A 126 -13.00 12.32 -6.65
C GLU A 126 -13.50 12.32 -8.10
N ALA A 127 -14.58 13.02 -8.36
CA ALA A 127 -15.23 13.00 -9.68
C ALA A 127 -14.37 13.58 -10.81
N TRP A 128 -13.47 14.53 -10.50
CA TRP A 128 -12.63 15.20 -11.51
C TRP A 128 -11.65 14.25 -12.20
N VAL A 129 -11.26 13.15 -11.56
CA VAL A 129 -10.29 12.18 -12.15
C VAL A 129 -10.81 11.53 -13.42
N GLU A 130 -12.12 11.41 -13.58
CA GLU A 130 -12.72 10.85 -14.79
C GLU A 130 -12.41 11.68 -16.04
N GLY A 131 -12.21 12.98 -15.88
CA GLY A 131 -11.80 13.88 -16.97
C GLY A 131 -10.30 13.94 -17.17
N CYS A 132 -9.50 13.38 -16.25
CA CYS A 132 -8.04 13.41 -16.31
C CYS A 132 -7.42 12.05 -16.67
N HIS A 133 -8.16 10.96 -16.51
CA HIS A 133 -7.68 9.62 -16.84
C HIS A 133 -7.34 9.49 -18.33
N LEU A 134 -6.12 9.00 -18.61
CA LEU A 134 -5.53 8.85 -19.95
C LEU A 134 -5.34 10.17 -20.72
N LEU A 135 -5.38 11.33 -20.05
CA LEU A 135 -4.97 12.56 -20.71
C LEU A 135 -3.48 12.52 -21.05
N PRO A 136 -3.13 12.93 -22.30
CA PRO A 136 -1.75 13.03 -22.71
C PRO A 136 -1.05 14.24 -22.08
N SER A 137 0.22 14.07 -21.73
CA SER A 137 1.14 15.11 -21.31
C SER A 137 2.40 15.04 -22.19
N PRO A 138 2.45 15.78 -23.31
CA PRO A 138 3.62 15.81 -24.17
C PRO A 138 4.83 16.33 -23.39
N HIS A 139 5.99 15.67 -23.58
CA HIS A 139 7.22 16.15 -22.98
C HIS A 139 7.65 17.49 -23.64
N PRO A 140 8.06 18.50 -22.87
CA PRO A 140 8.28 19.86 -23.39
C PRO A 140 9.41 19.97 -24.43
N ARG A 141 10.36 19.03 -24.45
CA ARG A 141 11.58 19.10 -25.28
C ARG A 141 11.83 17.86 -26.14
N LEU A 142 11.20 16.73 -25.80
CA LEU A 142 11.47 15.42 -26.44
C LEU A 142 10.18 14.91 -27.11
N PRO A 143 10.27 14.11 -28.18
CA PRO A 143 9.11 13.56 -28.88
C PRO A 143 8.50 12.37 -28.12
N LEU A 144 8.19 12.58 -26.85
CA LEU A 144 7.58 11.60 -25.95
C LEU A 144 6.27 12.15 -25.39
N THR A 145 5.33 11.26 -25.16
CA THR A 145 4.06 11.60 -24.50
C THR A 145 3.83 10.67 -23.33
N LYS A 146 3.62 11.26 -22.16
CA LYS A 146 3.23 10.57 -20.93
C LYS A 146 1.71 10.65 -20.79
N TYR A 147 1.08 9.58 -20.28
CA TYR A 147 -0.35 9.56 -20.04
C TYR A 147 -0.63 9.42 -18.55
N PHE A 148 -1.58 10.19 -18.03
CA PHE A 148 -2.00 10.08 -16.63
C PHE A 148 -2.91 8.87 -16.42
N PHE A 149 -2.55 7.97 -15.52
CA PHE A 149 -3.36 6.81 -15.18
C PHE A 149 -3.91 6.96 -13.76
N PHE A 150 -5.21 7.20 -13.64
CA PHE A 150 -5.90 7.33 -12.37
C PHE A 150 -6.67 6.05 -12.03
N PRO A 151 -6.23 5.26 -11.02
CA PRO A 151 -7.08 4.23 -10.44
C PRO A 151 -8.35 4.85 -9.84
N GLY A 152 -9.49 4.15 -9.95
CA GLY A 152 -10.76 4.69 -9.48
C GLY A 152 -11.89 3.67 -9.54
N PHE A 153 -13.10 4.12 -9.22
CA PHE A 153 -14.27 3.28 -8.98
C PHE A 153 -15.29 3.28 -10.13
N THR A 154 -15.03 4.01 -11.20
CA THR A 154 -15.96 4.16 -12.32
C THR A 154 -15.35 3.58 -13.60
N SER A 155 -16.18 3.35 -14.62
CA SER A 155 -15.75 2.87 -15.94
C SER A 155 -14.91 3.88 -16.73
N ARG A 156 -14.80 5.13 -16.26
CA ARG A 156 -13.97 6.19 -16.84
C ARG A 156 -12.64 6.39 -16.13
N THR A 157 -12.26 5.45 -15.28
CA THR A 157 -10.99 5.41 -14.55
C THR A 157 -10.29 4.07 -14.78
N GLY A 158 -9.04 3.93 -14.32
CA GLY A 158 -8.22 2.73 -14.50
C GLY A 158 -8.63 1.52 -13.66
N GLY A 159 -9.74 1.60 -12.92
CA GLY A 159 -10.20 0.52 -12.06
C GLY A 159 -9.38 0.35 -10.79
N LEU A 160 -9.50 -0.83 -10.19
CA LEU A 160 -8.85 -1.19 -8.92
C LEU A 160 -7.79 -2.26 -9.14
N LEU A 161 -6.71 -2.17 -8.40
CA LEU A 161 -5.76 -3.28 -8.29
C LEU A 161 -6.46 -4.48 -7.63
N HIS A 162 -6.61 -5.57 -8.39
CA HIS A 162 -7.43 -6.71 -8.00
C HIS A 162 -6.79 -8.00 -8.49
N GLU A 163 -6.12 -8.71 -7.58
CA GLU A 163 -5.54 -10.01 -7.87
C GLU A 163 -6.63 -11.07 -8.06
N ALA A 164 -6.45 -11.99 -8.99
CA ALA A 164 -7.45 -13.00 -9.39
C ALA A 164 -7.97 -13.83 -8.20
N ALA A 165 -7.09 -14.20 -7.28
CA ALA A 165 -7.45 -14.97 -6.10
C ALA A 165 -7.96 -14.15 -4.91
N LEU A 166 -7.87 -12.80 -4.94
CA LEU A 166 -8.10 -11.93 -3.78
C LEU A 166 -9.48 -12.14 -3.13
N MET A 167 -10.53 -12.15 -3.95
CA MET A 167 -11.91 -12.27 -3.42
C MET A 167 -12.21 -13.67 -2.86
N GLN A 168 -11.62 -14.70 -3.44
CA GLN A 168 -11.74 -16.07 -2.93
C GLN A 168 -11.01 -16.22 -1.60
N GLN A 169 -9.75 -15.79 -1.52
CA GLN A 169 -8.94 -15.82 -0.30
C GLN A 169 -9.62 -15.05 0.84
N ARG A 170 -10.18 -13.90 0.51
CA ARG A 170 -10.94 -13.09 1.44
C ARG A 170 -12.14 -13.86 2.01
N ARG A 171 -12.97 -14.45 1.16
CA ARG A 171 -14.16 -15.20 1.61
C ARG A 171 -13.78 -16.40 2.46
N GLN A 172 -12.74 -17.14 2.05
CA GLN A 172 -12.20 -18.26 2.82
C GLN A 172 -11.75 -17.83 4.22
N PHE A 173 -10.93 -16.77 4.30
CA PHE A 173 -10.46 -16.24 5.58
C PHE A 173 -11.63 -15.76 6.47
N GLN A 174 -12.65 -15.11 5.88
CA GLN A 174 -13.80 -14.62 6.63
C GLN A 174 -14.70 -15.73 7.18
N SER A 175 -14.75 -16.88 6.50
CA SER A 175 -15.56 -18.04 6.94
C SER A 175 -14.77 -19.00 7.85
N ASP A 176 -13.44 -18.87 7.92
CA ASP A 176 -12.58 -19.78 8.69
C ASP A 176 -12.16 -19.13 10.02
N HIS A 177 -12.91 -19.42 11.07
CA HIS A 177 -12.59 -18.94 12.43
C HIS A 177 -11.23 -19.42 12.91
N THR A 178 -10.82 -20.66 12.58
CA THR A 178 -9.51 -21.18 12.98
C THR A 178 -8.36 -20.40 12.33
N ALA A 179 -8.48 -20.11 11.02
CA ALA A 179 -7.51 -19.27 10.32
C ALA A 179 -7.44 -17.84 10.93
N GLN A 180 -8.59 -17.26 11.28
CA GLN A 180 -8.63 -15.95 11.95
C GLN A 180 -7.94 -15.98 13.32
N MET A 181 -8.23 -16.98 14.14
CA MET A 181 -7.61 -17.12 15.47
C MET A 181 -6.11 -17.40 15.37
N THR A 182 -5.69 -18.24 14.41
CA THR A 182 -4.27 -18.48 14.13
C THR A 182 -3.56 -17.21 13.72
N PHE A 183 -4.17 -16.42 12.84
CA PHE A 183 -3.63 -15.14 12.39
C PHE A 183 -3.50 -14.14 13.56
N LEU A 184 -4.55 -13.97 14.36
CA LEU A 184 -4.55 -13.10 15.54
C LEU A 184 -3.53 -13.56 16.59
N GLY A 185 -3.46 -14.85 16.86
CA GLY A 185 -2.44 -15.44 17.74
C GLY A 185 -1.01 -15.17 17.25
N GLY A 186 -0.79 -15.24 15.93
CA GLY A 186 0.47 -14.84 15.29
C GLY A 186 0.84 -13.36 15.50
N LEU A 187 -0.14 -12.47 15.79
CA LEU A 187 0.07 -11.08 16.21
C LEU A 187 0.24 -10.93 17.73
N GLY A 188 0.19 -12.03 18.49
CA GLY A 188 0.24 -12.03 19.94
C GLY A 188 -1.10 -11.70 20.62
N VAL A 189 -2.20 -11.65 19.87
CA VAL A 189 -3.55 -11.38 20.39
C VAL A 189 -4.04 -12.60 21.16
N SER A 190 -4.40 -12.42 22.43
CA SER A 190 -4.99 -13.47 23.29
C SER A 190 -6.44 -13.77 22.91
N ALA A 191 -7.00 -14.86 23.42
CA ALA A 191 -8.40 -15.21 23.21
C ALA A 191 -9.36 -14.12 23.76
N ALA A 192 -9.05 -13.52 24.89
CA ALA A 192 -9.84 -12.43 25.47
C ALA A 192 -9.80 -11.17 24.60
N GLU A 193 -8.62 -10.80 24.10
CA GLU A 193 -8.47 -9.68 23.15
C GLU A 193 -9.17 -9.99 21.81
N ALA A 194 -9.15 -11.23 21.35
CA ALA A 194 -9.84 -11.65 20.13
C ALA A 194 -11.37 -11.55 20.25
N ALA A 195 -11.92 -11.68 21.45
CA ALA A 195 -13.34 -11.47 21.72
C ALA A 195 -13.73 -9.97 21.80
N SER A 196 -12.79 -9.05 21.99
CA SER A 196 -13.04 -7.62 22.07
C SER A 196 -13.30 -7.00 20.69
N LEU A 197 -13.68 -5.71 20.65
CA LEU A 197 -13.67 -4.91 19.44
C LEU A 197 -12.21 -4.73 18.96
N LYS A 198 -11.88 -5.25 17.79
CA LYS A 198 -10.55 -5.13 17.22
C LYS A 198 -10.47 -3.91 16.28
N VAL A 199 -9.47 -3.08 16.48
CA VAL A 199 -9.19 -1.89 15.67
C VAL A 199 -7.76 -1.98 15.15
N SER A 200 -7.56 -1.83 13.84
CA SER A 200 -6.24 -1.60 13.27
C SER A 200 -6.03 -0.10 13.10
N LEU A 201 -5.11 0.47 13.87
CA LEU A 201 -4.79 1.89 13.80
C LEU A 201 -3.69 2.14 12.76
N PHE A 202 -3.99 2.98 11.80
CA PHE A 202 -3.02 3.47 10.83
C PHE A 202 -3.34 4.93 10.51
N CYS A 203 -2.45 5.84 10.89
CA CYS A 203 -2.69 7.27 10.81
C CYS A 203 -1.39 8.04 10.60
N TYR A 204 -1.53 9.30 10.24
CA TYR A 204 -0.40 10.24 10.18
C TYR A 204 0.02 10.70 11.59
N PRO A 205 1.27 11.19 11.76
CA PRO A 205 1.80 11.57 13.09
C PRO A 205 0.96 12.61 13.84
N HIS A 206 0.29 13.51 13.12
CA HIS A 206 -0.53 14.59 13.71
C HIS A 206 -1.95 14.18 14.07
N ALA A 207 -2.33 12.92 13.89
CA ALA A 207 -3.65 12.43 14.27
C ALA A 207 -3.84 12.46 15.80
N PRO A 208 -5.02 12.85 16.32
CA PRO A 208 -5.28 13.00 17.75
C PRO A 208 -5.48 11.65 18.46
N VAL A 209 -4.48 10.78 18.36
CA VAL A 209 -4.54 9.38 18.86
C VAL A 209 -4.69 9.30 20.36
N SER A 210 -4.03 10.19 21.11
CA SER A 210 -4.15 10.21 22.57
C SER A 210 -5.59 10.43 23.02
N ALA A 211 -6.32 11.39 22.42
CA ALA A 211 -7.72 11.63 22.73
C ALA A 211 -8.61 10.43 22.37
N LEU A 212 -8.28 9.71 21.30
CA LEU A 212 -8.97 8.49 20.90
C LEU A 212 -8.74 7.37 21.93
N PHE A 213 -7.50 7.19 22.39
CA PHE A 213 -7.15 6.22 23.42
C PHE A 213 -7.87 6.54 24.75
N ASP A 214 -7.88 7.79 25.18
CA ASP A 214 -8.61 8.24 26.37
C ASP A 214 -10.11 7.95 26.28
N ALA A 215 -10.71 8.14 25.12
CA ALA A 215 -12.12 7.83 24.91
C ALA A 215 -12.42 6.32 24.99
N TRP A 216 -11.55 5.47 24.42
CA TRP A 216 -11.71 4.03 24.47
C TRP A 216 -11.39 3.45 25.84
N GLU A 217 -10.41 4.02 26.56
CA GLU A 217 -10.07 3.62 27.94
C GLU A 217 -11.26 3.77 28.90
N ARG A 218 -12.02 4.86 28.75
CA ARG A 218 -13.21 5.17 29.55
C ARG A 218 -14.50 4.53 29.04
N GLY A 219 -14.44 3.86 27.90
CA GLY A 219 -15.60 3.21 27.28
C GLY A 219 -16.09 1.99 28.08
N ASP A 220 -17.28 1.55 27.78
CA ASP A 220 -17.94 0.37 28.36
C ASP A 220 -17.66 -0.92 27.56
N ARG A 221 -17.08 -0.78 26.38
CA ARG A 221 -16.78 -1.90 25.47
C ARG A 221 -15.27 -2.16 25.41
N ALA A 222 -14.86 -3.41 25.61
CA ALA A 222 -13.48 -3.80 25.45
C ALA A 222 -12.99 -3.58 23.99
N VAL A 223 -11.85 -2.90 23.84
CA VAL A 223 -11.22 -2.57 22.55
C VAL A 223 -9.79 -3.08 22.54
N THR A 224 -9.41 -3.82 21.51
CA THR A 224 -8.01 -4.15 21.22
C THR A 224 -7.54 -3.38 20.00
N CYS A 225 -6.65 -2.41 20.20
CA CYS A 225 -6.07 -1.56 19.19
C CYS A 225 -4.72 -2.15 18.74
N LEU A 226 -4.65 -2.60 17.49
CA LEU A 226 -3.44 -3.13 16.86
C LEU A 226 -2.74 -1.98 16.13
N VAL A 227 -1.52 -1.65 16.56
CA VAL A 227 -0.78 -0.51 16.04
C VAL A 227 0.52 -1.00 15.39
N PRO A 228 0.70 -0.79 14.07
CA PRO A 228 1.96 -1.11 13.41
C PRO A 228 3.12 -0.28 13.96
N GLU A 229 4.31 -0.87 13.99
CA GLU A 229 5.55 -0.16 14.33
C GLU A 229 5.70 1.10 13.47
N GLY A 230 6.09 2.20 14.11
CA GLY A 230 6.26 3.50 13.45
C GLY A 230 4.98 4.34 13.31
N VAL A 231 3.82 3.81 13.69
CA VAL A 231 2.54 4.54 13.63
C VAL A 231 2.25 5.15 15.01
N ALA A 232 1.86 6.44 15.02
CA ALA A 232 1.47 7.18 16.23
C ALA A 232 2.45 7.02 17.41
N ILE A 233 3.75 7.07 17.15
CA ILE A 233 4.84 6.69 18.08
C ILE A 233 4.66 7.36 19.46
N ASP A 234 4.44 8.68 19.49
CA ASP A 234 4.35 9.43 20.75
C ASP A 234 3.17 8.98 21.60
N ALA A 235 1.99 8.86 21.01
CA ALA A 235 0.78 8.44 21.72
C ALA A 235 0.88 6.98 22.17
N VAL A 236 1.47 6.10 21.35
CA VAL A 236 1.66 4.69 21.67
C VAL A 236 2.71 4.52 22.77
N THR A 237 3.84 5.24 22.70
CA THR A 237 4.87 5.26 23.75
C THR A 237 4.30 5.72 25.07
N ALA A 238 3.55 6.82 25.07
CA ALA A 238 2.91 7.35 26.27
C ALA A 238 1.89 6.35 26.89
N PHE A 239 1.13 5.65 26.04
CA PHE A 239 0.18 4.65 26.50
C PHE A 239 0.86 3.38 27.02
N LEU A 240 1.85 2.85 26.29
CA LEU A 240 2.58 1.63 26.68
C LEU A 240 3.57 1.86 27.83
N GLU A 241 3.99 3.12 28.09
CA GLU A 241 5.10 3.49 28.98
C GLU A 241 6.43 2.81 28.61
N SER A 242 6.59 2.47 27.36
CA SER A 242 7.78 1.85 26.79
C SER A 242 7.85 2.11 25.29
N ALA A 243 9.03 1.90 24.68
CA ALA A 243 9.18 2.01 23.25
C ALA A 243 8.21 1.05 22.52
N PRO A 244 7.44 1.52 21.54
CA PRO A 244 6.52 0.68 20.78
C PRO A 244 7.31 -0.31 19.90
N HIS A 245 7.14 -1.59 20.16
CA HIS A 245 7.71 -2.67 19.34
C HIS A 245 6.70 -3.80 19.17
N ALA A 246 6.93 -4.67 18.21
CA ALA A 246 6.09 -5.84 17.99
C ALA A 246 6.06 -6.73 19.23
N GLY A 247 4.85 -7.03 19.71
CA GLY A 247 4.62 -7.81 20.93
C GLY A 247 4.44 -6.97 22.19
N ALA A 248 4.80 -5.69 22.22
CA ALA A 248 4.45 -4.81 23.34
C ALA A 248 2.93 -4.67 23.46
N ALA A 249 2.41 -4.81 24.67
CA ALA A 249 0.98 -4.64 24.91
C ALA A 249 0.73 -4.10 26.32
N ARG A 250 -0.28 -3.25 26.43
CA ARG A 250 -0.76 -2.73 27.72
C ARG A 250 -2.27 -2.54 27.68
N THR A 251 -2.91 -2.84 28.80
CA THR A 251 -4.35 -2.60 28.99
C THR A 251 -4.55 -1.50 30.02
N ARG A 252 -5.40 -0.55 29.70
CA ARG A 252 -5.89 0.50 30.61
C ARG A 252 -7.40 0.64 30.41
N GLY A 253 -8.16 0.49 31.51
CA GLY A 253 -9.61 0.47 31.40
C GLY A 253 -10.13 -0.55 30.40
N ALA A 254 -10.97 -0.11 29.46
CA ALA A 254 -11.52 -0.96 28.41
C ALA A 254 -10.59 -1.09 27.17
N LEU A 255 -9.46 -0.39 27.13
CA LEU A 255 -8.55 -0.37 25.99
C LEU A 255 -7.31 -1.21 26.21
N THR A 256 -7.03 -2.13 25.29
CA THR A 256 -5.71 -2.77 25.10
C THR A 256 -5.05 -2.21 23.84
N VAL A 257 -3.84 -1.66 23.96
CA VAL A 257 -2.99 -1.28 22.82
C VAL A 257 -1.91 -2.31 22.64
N ARG A 258 -1.74 -2.79 21.41
CA ARG A 258 -0.75 -3.81 21.06
C ARG A 258 0.06 -3.39 19.85
N GLY A 259 1.39 -3.33 19.99
CA GLY A 259 2.33 -3.14 18.90
C GLY A 259 2.42 -4.40 18.03
N ILE A 260 2.39 -4.23 16.72
CA ILE A 260 2.52 -5.31 15.74
C ILE A 260 3.58 -4.97 14.70
N ALA A 261 4.31 -5.99 14.21
CA ALA A 261 5.26 -5.79 13.12
C ALA A 261 4.54 -5.29 11.85
N ILE A 262 5.11 -4.31 11.16
CA ILE A 262 4.51 -3.69 9.97
C ILE A 262 4.19 -4.72 8.87
N ARG A 263 5.06 -5.70 8.64
CA ARG A 263 4.84 -6.78 7.67
C ARG A 263 3.57 -7.59 7.95
N ARG A 264 3.17 -7.71 9.21
CA ARG A 264 1.93 -8.39 9.61
C ARG A 264 0.73 -7.46 9.51
N ALA A 265 0.93 -6.15 9.58
CA ALA A 265 -0.11 -5.16 9.34
C ALA A 265 -0.55 -5.13 7.87
N THR A 266 0.33 -5.39 6.91
CA THR A 266 -0.06 -5.55 5.50
C THR A 266 -0.96 -6.76 5.29
N GLY A 267 -0.68 -7.89 5.98
CA GLY A 267 -1.58 -9.05 6.05
C GLY A 267 -2.92 -8.71 6.73
N LEU A 268 -2.89 -7.91 7.79
CA LEU A 268 -4.10 -7.40 8.47
C LEU A 268 -4.94 -6.53 7.52
N ARG A 269 -4.33 -5.67 6.71
CA ARG A 269 -5.06 -4.89 5.70
C ARG A 269 -5.70 -5.78 4.63
N GLN A 270 -5.01 -6.79 4.15
CA GLN A 270 -5.59 -7.77 3.23
C GLN A 270 -6.72 -8.58 3.88
N ALA A 271 -6.56 -8.95 5.16
CA ALA A 271 -7.57 -9.61 5.95
C ALA A 271 -8.72 -8.67 6.36
N VAL A 272 -8.43 -7.40 6.68
CA VAL A 272 -9.37 -6.39 7.19
C VAL A 272 -10.11 -5.65 6.08
N VAL A 273 -9.47 -5.33 4.98
CA VAL A 273 -10.18 -4.90 3.74
C VAL A 273 -11.07 -6.03 3.24
N GLY A 274 -10.81 -7.26 3.71
CA GLY A 274 -11.65 -8.43 3.59
C GLY A 274 -12.85 -8.49 4.53
N LEU A 275 -12.91 -7.76 5.61
CA LEU A 275 -13.98 -7.82 6.60
C LEU A 275 -15.11 -6.82 6.26
N ARG A 276 -16.10 -7.34 5.57
CA ARG A 276 -17.47 -6.85 5.29
C ARG A 276 -17.70 -5.35 5.03
N PRO A 277 -18.29 -5.01 3.89
CA PRO A 277 -19.22 -3.91 3.80
C PRO A 277 -20.64 -4.41 4.11
N GLU A 278 -20.95 -4.79 5.32
CA GLU A 278 -22.34 -4.73 5.81
C GLU A 278 -22.50 -3.41 6.59
N PHE A 279 -22.21 -2.31 5.93
CA PHE A 279 -22.87 -1.06 6.22
C PHE A 279 -24.24 -1.09 5.55
N ARG A 280 -25.20 -1.79 6.13
CA ARG A 280 -26.58 -1.32 6.04
C ARG A 280 -26.61 0.06 6.71
N ALA A 281 -27.07 1.03 5.94
CA ALA A 281 -27.25 2.41 6.34
C ALA A 281 -28.06 2.51 7.66
N GLY A 282 -27.34 2.45 8.76
CA GLY A 282 -27.78 2.80 10.10
C GLY A 282 -26.96 4.01 10.51
N ARG A 283 -27.56 5.18 10.36
CA ARG A 283 -27.02 6.49 10.68
C ARG A 283 -26.41 6.52 12.08
N ARG A 284 -25.09 6.50 12.17
CA ARG A 284 -24.24 7.16 13.16
C ARG A 284 -22.76 6.92 12.79
N PHE A 285 -22.32 7.61 11.75
CA PHE A 285 -20.88 7.91 11.62
C PHE A 285 -20.52 8.85 12.76
N LEU A 286 -19.61 8.45 13.64
CA LEU A 286 -18.77 9.41 14.34
C LEU A 286 -17.90 10.09 13.27
N ARG A 287 -18.40 11.20 12.72
CA ARG A 287 -17.59 12.16 11.99
C ARG A 287 -16.66 12.81 13.02
N ALA A 288 -15.48 12.24 13.24
CA ALA A 288 -14.38 13.05 13.69
C ALA A 288 -14.01 13.94 12.50
N ARG A 289 -14.65 15.10 12.42
CA ARG A 289 -14.18 16.21 11.60
C ARG A 289 -12.88 16.70 12.24
N ALA A 290 -11.75 16.08 11.87
CA ALA A 290 -10.46 16.74 11.97
C ALA A 290 -10.50 17.88 10.96
N MET A 291 -10.45 19.11 11.43
CA MET A 291 -10.20 20.28 10.61
C MET A 291 -8.81 20.08 9.98
N GLY A 292 -8.77 19.85 8.65
CA GLY A 292 -7.54 19.60 7.90
C GLY A 292 -7.49 18.24 7.22
N GLY A 293 -8.49 17.90 6.47
CA GLY A 293 -8.50 17.10 5.22
C GLY A 293 -7.76 15.76 5.06
N LYS A 294 -7.32 15.03 6.11
CA LYS A 294 -6.72 13.70 5.95
C LYS A 294 -7.41 12.68 6.88
N ALA A 295 -7.85 11.57 6.30
CA ALA A 295 -8.68 10.57 6.95
C ALA A 295 -7.89 9.68 7.92
N VAL A 296 -8.46 9.43 9.09
CA VAL A 296 -8.08 8.31 9.96
C VAL A 296 -8.81 7.07 9.45
N HIS A 297 -8.07 6.05 9.02
CA HIS A 297 -8.66 4.78 8.61
C HIS A 297 -8.90 3.91 9.85
N LEU A 298 -10.14 3.85 10.31
CA LEU A 298 -10.61 2.92 11.32
C LEU A 298 -11.24 1.71 10.64
N ALA A 299 -10.61 0.56 10.74
CA ALA A 299 -11.19 -0.69 10.28
C ALA A 299 -11.77 -1.47 11.48
N HIS A 300 -13.06 -1.74 11.43
CA HIS A 300 -13.79 -2.50 12.44
C HIS A 300 -13.74 -3.99 12.11
N LEU A 301 -13.19 -4.80 13.01
CA LEU A 301 -13.22 -6.26 12.96
C LEU A 301 -14.43 -6.76 13.77
N PRO A 302 -15.38 -7.52 13.21
CA PRO A 302 -16.52 -8.01 13.97
C PRO A 302 -16.07 -8.95 15.09
N ALA A 303 -16.78 -8.91 16.21
CA ALA A 303 -16.77 -9.98 17.18
C ALA A 303 -17.45 -11.19 16.52
N GLY A 304 -16.79 -12.34 16.52
CA GLY A 304 -17.36 -13.63 16.07
C GLY A 304 -18.50 -14.07 16.97
#